data_259f4aa7aa08d21a79839c0c8d67794b
#
_entry.id   259f4aa7aa08d21a79839c0c8d67794b
#
_cell.length_a   1.000
_cell.length_b   1.000
_cell.length_c   1.000
_cell.angle_alpha   90.00
_cell.angle_beta   90.00
_cell.angle_gamma   90.00
#
_symmetry.space_group_name_H-M   'P 1'
#
loop_
_entity.id
_entity.type
_entity.pdbx_description
1 polymer ?
#
loop_
_entity_poly.entity_id
_entity_poly.type
_entity_poly.pdbx_seq_one_letter_code
_entity_poly.pdbx_strand_id
1 'polypeptide(L)'
;MKTISSELKNVSDNFRKLLNDYAYASQECAKLDKRQQDLLHAIEFGDYNERRKLATQLAAVRRERRIHKDTMAVLQPMHDLLGTDAGKKFTNQLTQTLGSTRKAEQYLETKRYFPRIMKNLAFQNGQKIGGSNEHE
;
A
#
# COMPACT_ATOMS: atom_id res chain seq x y z
N MET A 1 -15.03 -14.93 -4.83
CA MET A 1 -14.43 -15.20 -3.53
C MET A 1 -13.07 -14.55 -3.45
N LYS A 2 -12.75 -13.95 -2.32
CA LYS A 2 -11.45 -13.35 -2.16
C LYS A 2 -10.42 -14.40 -1.83
N THR A 3 -9.31 -14.35 -2.47
CA THR A 3 -8.19 -15.22 -2.17
C THR A 3 -7.26 -14.53 -1.16
N ILE A 4 -6.41 -15.30 -0.51
CA ILE A 4 -5.41 -14.75 0.41
C ILE A 4 -4.45 -13.83 -0.35
N SER A 5 -4.05 -14.22 -1.56
CA SER A 5 -3.17 -13.38 -2.36
C SER A 5 -3.81 -12.04 -2.72
N SER A 6 -5.11 -12.01 -2.98
CA SER A 6 -5.79 -10.75 -3.29
C SER A 6 -5.85 -9.85 -2.05
N GLU A 7 -6.02 -10.42 -0.86
CA GLU A 7 -6.01 -9.66 0.37
C GLU A 7 -4.62 -9.09 0.67
N LEU A 8 -3.57 -9.88 0.46
CA LEU A 8 -2.20 -9.43 0.62
C LEU A 8 -1.86 -8.32 -0.38
N LYS A 9 -2.36 -8.45 -1.60
CA LYS A 9 -2.18 -7.41 -2.61
C LYS A 9 -2.83 -6.10 -2.17
N ASN A 10 -4.03 -6.18 -1.60
CA ASN A 10 -4.71 -4.99 -1.10
C ASN A 10 -3.93 -4.30 0.01
N VAL A 11 -3.33 -5.06 0.93
CA VAL A 11 -2.48 -4.51 1.99
C VAL A 11 -1.27 -3.81 1.38
N SER A 12 -0.60 -4.45 0.44
CA SER A 12 0.56 -3.88 -0.24
C SER A 12 0.20 -2.61 -1.00
N ASP A 13 -0.93 -2.63 -1.72
CA ASP A 13 -1.41 -1.47 -2.47
C ASP A 13 -1.76 -0.31 -1.53
N ASN A 14 -2.33 -0.61 -0.36
CA ASN A 14 -2.65 0.41 0.64
C ASN A 14 -1.40 1.10 1.17
N PHE A 15 -0.34 0.36 1.44
CA PHE A 15 0.93 0.97 1.86
C PHE A 15 1.50 1.87 0.77
N ARG A 16 1.45 1.41 -0.47
CA ARG A 16 1.92 2.22 -1.60
C ARG A 16 1.09 3.48 -1.77
N LYS A 17 -0.22 3.36 -1.58
CA LYS A 17 -1.11 4.51 -1.68
C LYS A 17 -0.79 5.55 -0.61
N LEU A 18 -0.54 5.12 0.63
CA LEU A 18 -0.18 6.04 1.71
C LEU A 18 1.10 6.81 1.38
N LEU A 19 2.10 6.12 0.84
CA LEU A 19 3.35 6.78 0.44
C LEU A 19 3.13 7.76 -0.71
N ASN A 20 2.30 7.38 -1.68
CA ASN A 20 1.98 8.24 -2.81
C ASN A 20 1.17 9.47 -2.37
N ASP A 21 0.23 9.29 -1.46
CA ASP A 21 -0.58 10.39 -0.93
C ASP A 21 0.30 11.39 -0.18
N TYR A 22 1.28 10.91 0.58
CA TYR A 22 2.24 11.78 1.26
C TYR A 22 3.08 12.56 0.24
N ALA A 23 3.60 11.88 -0.77
CA ALA A 23 4.42 12.51 -1.81
C ALA A 23 3.62 13.57 -2.56
N TYR A 24 2.37 13.28 -2.89
CA TYR A 24 1.48 14.22 -3.56
C TYR A 24 1.25 15.47 -2.70
N ALA A 25 0.90 15.28 -1.42
CA ALA A 25 0.67 16.39 -0.50
C ALA A 25 1.93 17.25 -0.36
N SER A 26 3.11 16.62 -0.28
CA SER A 26 4.39 17.32 -0.20
C SER A 26 4.65 18.17 -1.44
N GLN A 27 4.41 17.61 -2.61
CA GLN A 27 4.58 18.33 -3.88
C GLN A 27 3.61 19.52 -4.00
N GLU A 28 2.36 19.31 -3.61
CA GLU A 28 1.36 20.37 -3.65
C GLU A 28 1.68 21.49 -2.67
N CYS A 29 2.18 21.15 -1.48
CA CYS A 29 2.64 22.15 -0.53
C CYS A 29 3.76 23.00 -1.12
N ALA A 30 4.72 22.38 -1.80
CA ALA A 30 5.83 23.11 -2.43
C ALA A 30 5.34 24.06 -3.53
N LYS A 31 4.40 23.60 -4.35
CA LYS A 31 3.80 24.45 -5.38
C LYS A 31 3.04 25.63 -4.79
N LEU A 32 2.29 25.37 -3.73
CA LEU A 32 1.49 26.41 -3.07
C LEU A 32 2.36 27.39 -2.31
N ASP A 33 3.49 26.95 -1.75
CA ASP A 33 4.47 27.83 -1.13
C ASP A 33 5.01 28.81 -2.17
N LYS A 34 5.35 28.33 -3.34
CA LYS A 34 5.83 29.17 -4.43
C LYS A 34 4.75 30.13 -4.90
N ARG A 35 3.53 29.64 -5.06
CA ARG A 35 2.39 30.46 -5.45
C ARG A 35 2.12 31.55 -4.44
N GLN A 36 2.23 31.23 -3.14
CA GLN A 36 2.07 32.19 -2.07
C GLN A 36 3.11 33.30 -2.16
N GLN A 37 4.37 32.95 -2.41
CA GLN A 37 5.43 33.95 -2.58
C GLN A 37 5.15 34.86 -3.78
N ASP A 38 4.74 34.29 -4.91
CA ASP A 38 4.41 35.07 -6.10
C ASP A 38 3.27 36.07 -5.83
N LEU A 39 2.24 35.62 -5.09
CA LEU A 39 1.12 36.48 -4.75
C LEU A 39 1.52 37.60 -3.79
N LEU A 40 2.38 37.30 -2.82
CA LEU A 40 2.88 38.32 -1.91
C LEU A 40 3.68 39.38 -2.65
N HIS A 41 4.52 39.00 -3.60
CA HIS A 41 5.25 39.94 -4.43
C HIS A 41 4.30 40.77 -5.29
N ALA A 42 3.30 40.13 -5.89
CA ALA A 42 2.33 40.84 -6.70
C ALA A 42 1.51 41.86 -5.90
N ILE A 43 1.17 41.53 -4.65
CA ILE A 43 0.46 42.42 -3.76
C ILE A 43 1.31 43.66 -3.44
N GLU A 44 2.61 43.44 -3.27
CA GLU A 44 3.52 44.53 -2.95
C GLU A 44 3.55 45.61 -4.04
N PHE A 45 3.49 45.21 -5.31
CA PHE A 45 3.61 46.11 -6.43
C PHE A 45 2.28 46.49 -7.08
N GLY A 46 1.18 45.96 -6.65
CA GLY A 46 -0.12 46.21 -7.27
C GLY A 46 -0.81 47.44 -6.75
N ASP A 47 -1.81 47.93 -7.50
CA ASP A 47 -2.65 49.02 -7.03
C ASP A 47 -3.73 48.46 -6.08
N TYR A 48 -4.61 49.34 -5.59
CA TYR A 48 -5.61 48.92 -4.60
C TYR A 48 -6.56 47.86 -5.12
N ASN A 49 -7.03 47.96 -6.33
CA ASN A 49 -7.95 46.98 -6.90
C ASN A 49 -7.28 45.63 -7.14
N GLU A 50 -6.04 45.65 -7.63
CA GLU A 50 -5.26 44.44 -7.82
C GLU A 50 -4.97 43.75 -6.50
N ARG A 51 -4.61 44.53 -5.46
CA ARG A 51 -4.34 43.98 -4.13
C ARG A 51 -5.55 43.29 -3.58
N ARG A 52 -6.75 43.80 -3.79
CA ARG A 52 -7.97 43.14 -3.29
C ARG A 52 -8.16 41.76 -3.92
N LYS A 53 -7.99 41.68 -5.24
CA LYS A 53 -8.12 40.40 -5.96
C LYS A 53 -7.04 39.44 -5.53
N LEU A 54 -5.82 39.92 -5.40
CA LEU A 54 -4.68 39.07 -5.01
C LEU A 54 -4.82 38.59 -3.58
N ALA A 55 -5.36 39.42 -2.67
CA ALA A 55 -5.60 39.02 -1.29
C ALA A 55 -6.61 37.83 -1.19
N THR A 56 -7.65 37.87 -2.06
CA THR A 56 -8.62 36.79 -2.12
C THR A 56 -7.96 35.50 -2.63
N GLN A 57 -7.12 35.61 -3.65
CA GLN A 57 -6.36 34.48 -4.16
C GLN A 57 -5.40 33.93 -3.11
N LEU A 58 -4.72 34.83 -2.40
CA LEU A 58 -3.79 34.42 -1.34
C LEU A 58 -4.50 33.64 -0.23
N ALA A 59 -5.69 34.11 0.17
CA ALA A 59 -6.46 33.41 1.20
C ALA A 59 -6.84 31.99 0.73
N ALA A 60 -7.20 31.82 -0.55
CA ALA A 60 -7.54 30.52 -1.11
C ALA A 60 -6.30 29.61 -1.15
N VAL A 61 -5.16 30.13 -1.57
CA VAL A 61 -3.90 29.37 -1.62
C VAL A 61 -3.49 28.90 -0.22
N ARG A 62 -3.63 29.78 0.76
CA ARG A 62 -3.27 29.44 2.15
C ARG A 62 -4.18 28.37 2.72
N ARG A 63 -5.46 28.38 2.40
CA ARG A 63 -6.39 27.34 2.84
C ARG A 63 -6.04 25.99 2.20
N GLU A 64 -5.78 26.00 0.91
CA GLU A 64 -5.41 24.77 0.19
C GLU A 64 -4.10 24.20 0.71
N ARG A 65 -3.11 25.07 0.92
CA ARG A 65 -1.83 24.63 1.51
C ARG A 65 -2.02 23.99 2.86
N ARG A 66 -2.90 24.53 3.68
CA ARG A 66 -3.17 23.97 5.01
C ARG A 66 -3.77 22.57 4.93
N ILE A 67 -4.66 22.34 3.97
CA ILE A 67 -5.24 21.01 3.76
C ILE A 67 -4.14 19.99 3.46
N HIS A 68 -3.23 20.32 2.57
CA HIS A 68 -2.13 19.42 2.22
C HIS A 68 -1.16 19.22 3.40
N LYS A 69 -0.90 20.27 4.17
CA LYS A 69 -0.07 20.15 5.36
C LYS A 69 -0.70 19.24 6.42
N ASP A 70 -2.01 19.35 6.58
CA ASP A 70 -2.74 18.48 7.51
C ASP A 70 -2.69 17.03 7.04
N THR A 71 -2.83 16.79 5.75
CA THR A 71 -2.71 15.46 5.17
C THR A 71 -1.32 14.88 5.45
N MET A 72 -0.26 15.67 5.25
CA MET A 72 1.10 15.22 5.56
C MET A 72 1.26 14.91 7.03
N ALA A 73 0.70 15.75 7.91
CA ALA A 73 0.82 15.54 9.36
C ALA A 73 0.17 14.22 9.79
N VAL A 74 -0.97 13.88 9.21
CA VAL A 74 -1.66 12.62 9.51
C VAL A 74 -0.90 11.42 8.97
N LEU A 75 -0.30 11.55 7.78
CA LEU A 75 0.44 10.46 7.15
C LEU A 75 1.89 10.33 7.63
N GLN A 76 2.42 11.35 8.31
CA GLN A 76 3.82 11.40 8.71
C GLN A 76 4.27 10.16 9.50
N PRO A 77 3.54 9.72 10.54
CA PRO A 77 3.99 8.55 11.30
C PRO A 77 4.15 7.31 10.43
N MET A 78 3.21 7.07 9.51
CA MET A 78 3.27 5.91 8.64
C MET A 78 4.35 6.05 7.58
N HIS A 79 4.52 7.25 7.04
CA HIS A 79 5.58 7.57 6.10
C HIS A 79 6.95 7.29 6.73
N ASP A 80 7.14 7.72 7.98
CA ASP A 80 8.40 7.51 8.68
C ASP A 80 8.65 6.03 8.95
N LEU A 81 7.63 5.31 9.40
CA LEU A 81 7.75 3.88 9.64
C LEU A 81 8.14 3.11 8.38
N LEU A 82 7.44 3.37 7.28
CA LEU A 82 7.70 2.69 6.01
C LEU A 82 9.04 3.09 5.40
N GLY A 83 9.58 4.25 5.79
CA GLY A 83 10.87 4.74 5.32
C GLY A 83 12.06 4.18 6.09
N THR A 84 11.84 3.52 7.22
CA THR A 84 12.94 2.89 7.97
C THR A 84 13.46 1.67 7.23
N ASP A 85 14.66 1.21 7.58
CA ASP A 85 15.22 -0.01 6.99
C ASP A 85 14.30 -1.20 7.25
N ALA A 86 13.77 -1.31 8.47
CA ALA A 86 12.84 -2.38 8.84
C ALA A 86 11.55 -2.27 8.03
N GLY A 87 11.03 -1.07 7.83
CA GLY A 87 9.82 -0.85 7.04
C GLY A 87 9.99 -1.23 5.58
N LYS A 88 11.11 -0.83 4.98
CA LYS A 88 11.44 -1.20 3.59
C LYS A 88 11.60 -2.69 3.45
N LYS A 89 12.28 -3.32 4.40
CA LYS A 89 12.47 -4.77 4.40
C LYS A 89 11.14 -5.48 4.51
N PHE A 90 10.26 -5.00 5.37
CA PHE A 90 8.93 -5.58 5.53
C PHE A 90 8.12 -5.50 4.24
N THR A 91 8.09 -4.35 3.57
CA THR A 91 7.34 -4.20 2.32
C THR A 91 7.89 -5.09 1.21
N ASN A 92 9.22 -5.26 1.15
CA ASN A 92 9.83 -6.18 0.19
C ASN A 92 9.48 -7.63 0.50
N GLN A 93 9.50 -8.01 1.77
CA GLN A 93 9.11 -9.35 2.19
C GLN A 93 7.64 -9.60 1.92
N LEU A 94 6.79 -8.60 2.10
CA LEU A 94 5.36 -8.72 1.79
C LEU A 94 5.15 -9.01 0.31
N THR A 95 5.88 -8.33 -0.57
CA THR A 95 5.82 -8.57 -2.01
C THR A 95 6.24 -9.99 -2.35
N GLN A 96 7.32 -10.47 -1.74
CA GLN A 96 7.79 -11.84 -1.96
C GLN A 96 6.79 -12.86 -1.44
N THR A 97 6.21 -12.61 -0.28
CA THR A 97 5.20 -13.48 0.32
C THR A 97 3.96 -13.54 -0.56
N LEU A 98 3.55 -12.41 -1.14
CA LEU A 98 2.44 -12.38 -2.07
C LEU A 98 2.71 -13.31 -3.27
N GLY A 99 3.92 -13.26 -3.84
CA GLY A 99 4.30 -14.13 -4.94
C GLY A 99 4.25 -15.60 -4.55
N SER A 100 4.76 -15.93 -3.36
CA SER A 100 4.74 -17.31 -2.85
C SER A 100 3.31 -17.80 -2.61
N THR A 101 2.45 -16.93 -2.08
CA THR A 101 1.05 -17.27 -1.83
C THR A 101 0.33 -17.55 -3.15
N ARG A 102 0.58 -16.73 -4.18
CA ARG A 102 -0.01 -16.96 -5.51
C ARG A 102 0.41 -18.29 -6.09
N LYS A 103 1.68 -18.65 -5.95
CA LYS A 103 2.18 -19.92 -6.44
C LYS A 103 1.52 -21.08 -5.72
N ALA A 104 1.36 -20.96 -4.41
CA ALA A 104 0.68 -22.00 -3.63
C ALA A 104 -0.78 -22.17 -4.05
N GLU A 105 -1.47 -21.07 -4.28
CA GLU A 105 -2.86 -21.09 -4.74
C GLU A 105 -2.97 -21.76 -6.11
N GLN A 106 -2.09 -21.39 -7.03
CA GLN A 106 -2.06 -21.98 -8.37
C GLN A 106 -1.75 -23.47 -8.34
N TYR A 107 -0.81 -23.86 -7.47
CA TYR A 107 -0.46 -25.26 -7.33
C TYR A 107 -1.67 -26.06 -6.84
N LEU A 108 -2.41 -25.56 -5.88
CA LEU A 108 -3.57 -26.27 -5.34
C LEU A 108 -4.72 -26.34 -6.35
N GLU A 109 -4.86 -25.36 -7.22
CA GLU A 109 -5.88 -25.40 -8.27
C GLU A 109 -5.62 -26.53 -9.26
N THR A 110 -4.37 -26.82 -9.53
CA THR A 110 -3.99 -27.83 -10.51
C THR A 110 -3.66 -29.18 -9.87
N LYS A 111 -3.57 -29.22 -8.55
CA LYS A 111 -3.12 -30.42 -7.89
C LYS A 111 -4.18 -31.50 -7.94
N ARG A 112 -3.77 -32.70 -8.30
CA ARG A 112 -4.64 -33.85 -8.25
C ARG A 112 -4.38 -34.58 -6.94
N TYR A 113 -5.44 -34.88 -6.21
CA TYR A 113 -5.30 -35.54 -4.94
C TYR A 113 -5.43 -37.04 -5.11
N PHE A 114 -4.45 -37.77 -4.68
CA PHE A 114 -4.49 -39.23 -4.66
C PHE A 114 -4.47 -39.66 -3.21
N PRO A 115 -5.54 -40.26 -2.69
CA PRO A 115 -5.60 -40.64 -1.27
C PRO A 115 -4.63 -41.73 -0.95
N ARG A 116 -3.88 -41.54 0.09
CA ARG A 116 -2.94 -42.54 0.51
C ARG A 116 -3.63 -43.78 0.93
N ILE A 117 -4.82 -43.67 1.41
CA ILE A 117 -5.58 -44.79 1.84
C ILE A 117 -5.80 -45.79 0.74
N MET A 118 -5.92 -45.34 -0.50
CA MET A 118 -6.09 -46.25 -1.61
C MET A 118 -4.88 -47.14 -1.80
N LYS A 119 -3.70 -46.60 -1.57
CA LYS A 119 -2.50 -47.38 -1.65
C LYS A 119 -2.47 -48.41 -0.55
N ASN A 120 -2.86 -48.03 0.65
CA ASN A 120 -2.85 -48.89 1.77
C ASN A 120 -3.85 -50.02 1.59
N LEU A 121 -5.02 -49.71 1.08
CA LEU A 121 -6.02 -50.72 0.85
C LEU A 121 -5.57 -51.73 -0.19
N ALA A 122 -5.01 -51.25 -1.24
CA ALA A 122 -4.51 -52.12 -2.29
C ALA A 122 -3.43 -53.05 -1.74
N PHE A 123 -2.61 -52.51 -0.86
CA PHE A 123 -1.56 -53.27 -0.32
C PHE A 123 -2.13 -54.25 0.68
N GLN A 124 -3.10 -53.90 1.44
CA GLN A 124 -3.66 -54.75 2.43
C GLN A 124 -4.47 -55.85 1.89
N ASN A 125 -5.01 -55.75 0.75
CA ASN A 125 -5.75 -56.81 0.17
C ASN A 125 -4.90 -58.06 0.10
N GLY A 126 -3.68 -57.94 -0.05
CA GLY A 126 -2.86 -59.05 -0.12
C GLY A 126 -2.15 -59.30 1.15
N GLN A 127 -2.17 -58.54 2.06
CA GLN A 127 -1.49 -58.62 3.16
C GLN A 127 -2.10 -58.25 4.33
N LYS A 128 -1.49 -58.34 5.31
CA LYS A 128 -1.97 -58.04 6.48
C LYS A 128 -1.90 -56.68 6.71
N ILE A 129 -2.64 -56.10 7.18
CA ILE A 129 -2.66 -54.82 7.47
C ILE A 129 -1.77 -54.30 8.25
N GLY A 130 -1.04 -54.03 8.28
CA GLY A 130 -0.15 -53.48 8.98
C GLY A 130 -0.40 -52.24 9.28
N GLY A 131 -0.02 -51.65 9.68
CA GLY A 131 -0.20 -50.47 10.10
C GLY A 131 -0.06 -49.55 9.27
N SER A 132 -0.10 -49.17 8.99
CA SER A 132 0.12 -48.40 8.18
C SER A 132 -0.29 -47.27 8.29
N ASN A 133 -0.46 -46.73 8.60
CA ASN A 133 -0.82 -45.68 8.63
C ASN A 133 -0.21 -44.67 8.61
N GLU A 134 0.06 -44.27 8.56
CA GLU A 134 0.69 -43.42 8.53
C GLU A 134 0.34 -42.48 7.90
N HIS A 135 0.10 -41.84 7.84
CA HIS A 135 -0.12 -40.98 7.21
C HIS A 135 -0.20 -40.03 7.23
N GLU A 136 -0.15 -39.54 7.47
CA GLU A 136 -0.18 -38.65 7.45
C GLU A 136 -0.12 -38.06 7.29
#